data_803411139631f6716aa0398612fa8e34
#
_entry.id   803411139631f6716aa0398612fa8e34
#
_cell.length_a   1.000
_cell.length_b   1.000
_cell.length_c   1.000
_cell.angle_alpha   90.00
_cell.angle_beta   90.00
_cell.angle_gamma   90.00
#
_symmetry.space_group_name_H-M   'P 1'
#
loop_
_entity.id
_entity.type
_entity.pdbx_description
1 polymer ?
#
loop_
_entity_poly.entity_id
_entity_poly.type
_entity_poly.pdbx_seq_one_letter_code
_entity_poly.pdbx_strand_id
1 'polypeptide(L)'
;MRPRVLLLDEPTAELEPTGKAEVLSIVAELRKEYHLTIIIVEQDTEQLVEMVDRLILVDQGRIVRSGPTREFFAEPGLLLEHGVNPPEVALIFDQAVAAGHIQQHPLTVGEAVEALKSRGRPPPV
;
A
#
# COMPACT_ATOMS: atom_id res chain seq x y z
N MET A 1 -0.91 31.41 -4.07
CA MET A 1 -2.08 30.55 -3.82
C MET A 1 -1.66 29.40 -2.91
N ARG A 2 -2.37 29.12 -1.83
CA ARG A 2 -2.07 27.94 -0.98
C ARG A 2 -3.16 26.89 -1.22
N PRO A 3 -2.91 25.89 -2.08
CA PRO A 3 -3.89 24.85 -2.33
C PRO A 3 -4.14 24.04 -1.04
N ARG A 4 -5.36 23.60 -0.82
CA ARG A 4 -5.71 22.69 0.29
C ARG A 4 -5.71 21.24 -0.16
N VAL A 5 -5.83 21.02 -1.46
CA VAL A 5 -5.83 19.70 -2.10
C VAL A 5 -4.82 19.72 -3.23
N LEU A 6 -3.97 18.70 -3.26
CA LEU A 6 -3.00 18.45 -4.33
C LEU A 6 -3.37 17.13 -5.01
N LEU A 7 -3.60 17.18 -6.32
CA LEU A 7 -3.84 15.99 -7.14
C LEU A 7 -2.60 15.69 -7.98
N LEU A 8 -2.07 14.49 -7.85
CA LEU A 8 -0.91 14.00 -8.60
C LEU A 8 -1.34 12.80 -9.43
N ASP A 9 -1.18 12.90 -10.74
CA ASP A 9 -1.48 11.82 -11.67
C ASP A 9 -0.18 11.15 -12.13
N GLU A 10 0.02 9.91 -11.68
CA GLU A 10 1.20 9.10 -11.95
C GLU A 10 2.53 9.85 -11.76
N PRO A 11 2.76 10.50 -10.59
CA PRO A 11 3.91 11.37 -10.40
C PRO A 11 5.25 10.63 -10.44
N THR A 12 5.24 9.30 -10.35
CA THR A 12 6.45 8.46 -10.36
C THR A 12 6.58 7.62 -11.63
N ALA A 13 5.72 7.85 -12.63
CA ALA A 13 5.81 7.13 -13.91
C ALA A 13 7.20 7.28 -14.53
N GLU A 14 7.70 6.18 -15.11
CA GLU A 14 9.00 6.12 -15.78
C GLU A 14 10.23 6.40 -14.90
N LEU A 15 10.06 6.50 -13.59
CA LEU A 15 11.18 6.63 -12.66
C LEU A 15 11.67 5.26 -12.17
N GLU A 16 12.97 5.17 -11.94
CA GLU A 16 13.57 4.05 -11.24
C GLU A 16 13.15 4.03 -9.76
N PRO A 17 13.25 2.89 -9.06
CA PRO A 17 12.78 2.77 -7.67
C PRO A 17 13.32 3.84 -6.72
N THR A 18 14.59 4.22 -6.87
CA THR A 18 15.20 5.30 -6.06
C THR A 18 14.54 6.65 -6.33
N GLY A 19 14.32 6.99 -7.60
CA GLY A 19 13.65 8.23 -7.99
C GLY A 19 12.18 8.27 -7.52
N LYS A 20 11.48 7.14 -7.57
CA LYS A 20 10.12 7.03 -7.02
C LYS A 20 10.10 7.35 -5.53
N ALA A 21 11.00 6.74 -4.76
CA ALA A 21 11.09 6.97 -3.32
C ALA A 21 11.38 8.44 -2.99
N GLU A 22 12.26 9.09 -3.73
CA GLU A 22 12.57 10.51 -3.55
C GLU A 22 11.37 11.41 -3.80
N VAL A 23 10.64 11.21 -4.91
CA VAL A 23 9.43 11.99 -5.23
C VAL A 23 8.36 11.81 -4.16
N LEU A 24 8.10 10.58 -3.74
CA LEU A 24 7.09 10.30 -2.71
C LEU A 24 7.50 10.86 -1.34
N SER A 25 8.79 10.87 -1.02
CA SER A 25 9.31 11.52 0.19
C SER A 25 9.03 13.03 0.19
N ILE A 26 9.29 13.70 -0.92
CA ILE A 26 8.99 15.13 -1.08
C ILE A 26 7.49 15.39 -0.91
N VAL A 27 6.65 14.56 -1.51
CA VAL A 27 5.19 14.66 -1.39
C VAL A 27 4.74 14.52 0.07
N ALA A 28 5.32 13.57 0.81
CA ALA A 28 5.03 13.37 2.22
C ALA A 28 5.45 14.58 3.09
N GLU A 29 6.60 15.17 2.80
CA GLU A 29 7.07 16.38 3.48
C GLU A 29 6.14 17.58 3.22
N LEU A 30 5.75 17.79 1.96
CA LEU A 30 4.81 18.86 1.59
C LEU A 30 3.46 18.70 2.29
N ARG A 31 2.95 17.46 2.34
CA ARG A 31 1.70 17.15 3.06
C ARG A 31 1.79 17.58 4.53
N LYS A 32 2.90 17.23 5.17
CA LYS A 32 3.12 17.52 6.59
C LYS A 32 3.30 19.01 6.85
N GLU A 33 4.12 19.68 6.03
CA GLU A 33 4.45 21.10 6.20
C GLU A 33 3.25 22.02 5.96
N TYR A 34 2.48 21.74 4.91
CA TYR A 34 1.35 22.58 4.48
C TYR A 34 -0.03 22.04 4.87
N HIS A 35 -0.10 20.94 5.60
CA HIS A 35 -1.37 20.27 5.98
C HIS A 35 -2.28 20.00 4.79
N LEU A 36 -1.70 19.48 3.70
CA LEU A 36 -2.42 19.22 2.47
C LEU A 36 -3.21 17.90 2.54
N THR A 37 -4.35 17.89 1.86
CA THR A 37 -4.96 16.65 1.41
C THR A 37 -4.35 16.31 0.06
N ILE A 38 -3.76 15.12 -0.07
CA ILE A 38 -3.10 14.68 -1.30
C ILE A 38 -3.85 13.51 -1.88
N ILE A 39 -4.15 13.59 -3.17
CA ILE A 39 -4.72 12.50 -3.96
C ILE A 39 -3.68 12.10 -4.99
N ILE A 40 -3.27 10.83 -4.97
CA ILE A 40 -2.28 10.29 -5.90
C ILE A 40 -2.95 9.21 -6.73
N VAL A 41 -2.83 9.29 -8.04
CA VAL A 41 -3.20 8.23 -8.96
C VAL A 41 -1.94 7.46 -9.33
N GLU A 42 -1.88 6.20 -8.97
CA GLU A 42 -0.72 5.32 -9.20
C GLU A 42 -1.17 3.89 -9.48
N GLN A 43 -0.36 3.14 -10.20
CA GLN A 43 -0.55 1.71 -10.45
C GLN A 43 0.35 0.85 -9.57
N ASP A 44 1.48 1.38 -9.13
CA ASP A 44 2.44 0.71 -8.26
C ASP A 44 2.08 0.95 -6.80
N THR A 45 1.67 -0.10 -6.11
CA THR A 45 1.20 -0.02 -4.73
C THR A 45 2.33 -0.17 -3.70
N GLU A 46 3.48 -0.73 -4.07
CA GLU A 46 4.57 -1.04 -3.14
C GLU A 46 4.99 0.16 -2.29
N GLN A 47 5.10 1.31 -2.92
CA GLN A 47 5.60 2.51 -2.25
C GLN A 47 4.50 3.34 -1.60
N LEU A 48 3.23 3.05 -1.92
CA LEU A 48 2.10 3.79 -1.37
C LEU A 48 1.68 3.29 0.01
N VAL A 49 1.91 2.01 0.31
CA VAL A 49 1.38 1.37 1.53
C VAL A 49 1.77 2.03 2.83
N GLU A 50 2.94 2.66 2.88
CA GLU A 50 3.45 3.33 4.08
C GLU A 50 3.05 4.80 4.19
N MET A 51 2.59 5.41 3.10
CA MET A 51 2.34 6.85 3.07
C MET A 51 0.87 7.25 2.92
N VAL A 52 0.02 6.32 2.49
CA VAL A 52 -1.40 6.63 2.26
C VAL A 52 -2.29 6.10 3.38
N ASP A 53 -3.30 6.87 3.73
CA ASP A 53 -4.27 6.51 4.77
C ASP A 53 -5.42 5.67 4.20
N ARG A 54 -5.80 5.94 2.96
CA ARG A 54 -6.92 5.30 2.26
C ARG A 54 -6.57 5.05 0.81
N LEU A 55 -7.17 4.01 0.27
CA LEU A 55 -7.05 3.64 -1.14
C LEU A 55 -8.44 3.52 -1.78
N ILE A 56 -8.49 3.83 -3.05
CA ILE A 56 -9.68 3.71 -3.89
C ILE A 56 -9.27 2.98 -5.17
N LEU A 57 -9.88 1.83 -5.43
CA LEU A 57 -9.70 1.09 -6.68
C LEU A 57 -10.78 1.51 -7.67
N VAL A 58 -10.36 2.05 -8.80
CA VAL A 58 -11.23 2.43 -9.90
C VAL A 58 -10.96 1.53 -11.09
N ASP A 59 -11.99 0.92 -11.62
CA ASP A 59 -11.92 0.12 -12.84
C ASP A 59 -13.13 0.40 -13.72
N GLN A 60 -12.89 0.61 -15.00
CA GLN A 60 -13.92 0.91 -16.00
C GLN A 60 -14.89 2.04 -15.58
N GLY A 61 -14.36 3.10 -14.97
CA GLY A 61 -15.14 4.26 -14.54
C GLY A 61 -15.96 4.03 -13.27
N ARG A 62 -15.73 2.93 -12.54
CA ARG A 62 -16.44 2.60 -11.31
C ARG A 62 -15.48 2.40 -10.15
N ILE A 63 -15.93 2.77 -8.96
CA ILE A 63 -15.24 2.42 -7.73
C ILE A 63 -15.56 0.96 -7.38
N VAL A 64 -14.55 0.11 -7.43
CA VAL A 64 -14.66 -1.32 -7.10
C VAL A 64 -14.49 -1.53 -5.61
N ARG A 65 -13.54 -0.84 -5.00
CA ARG A 65 -13.20 -0.95 -3.58
C ARG A 65 -12.65 0.37 -3.05
N SER A 66 -12.96 0.69 -1.82
CA SER A 66 -12.31 1.78 -1.11
C SER A 66 -12.22 1.48 0.38
N GLY A 67 -11.20 1.98 1.04
CA GLY A 67 -11.05 1.79 2.47
C GLY A 67 -9.66 2.16 2.99
N PRO A 68 -9.47 2.01 4.30
CA PRO A 68 -8.16 2.14 4.92
C PRO A 68 -7.16 1.16 4.29
N THR A 69 -5.89 1.54 4.28
CA THR A 69 -4.82 0.79 3.58
C THR A 69 -4.81 -0.69 3.93
N ARG A 70 -4.88 -1.04 5.20
CA ARG A 70 -4.82 -2.43 5.65
C ARG A 70 -6.01 -3.27 5.17
N GLU A 71 -7.21 -2.73 5.30
CA GLU A 71 -8.44 -3.39 4.85
C GLU A 71 -8.49 -3.52 3.32
N PHE A 72 -7.96 -2.53 2.61
CA PHE A 72 -7.89 -2.54 1.16
C PHE A 72 -7.08 -3.73 0.63
N PHE A 73 -5.97 -4.06 1.26
CA PHE A 73 -5.10 -5.17 0.88
C PHE A 73 -5.45 -6.52 1.54
N ALA A 74 -6.57 -6.62 2.24
CA ALA A 74 -7.01 -7.87 2.86
C ALA A 74 -7.37 -8.97 1.83
N GLU A 75 -7.67 -8.60 0.60
CA GLU A 75 -7.99 -9.52 -0.49
C GLU A 75 -7.10 -9.22 -1.72
N PRO A 76 -5.82 -9.62 -1.70
CA PRO A 76 -4.90 -9.30 -2.79
C PRO A 76 -5.33 -9.88 -4.15
N GLY A 77 -6.02 -11.02 -4.16
CA GLY A 77 -6.56 -11.62 -5.39
C GLY A 77 -7.56 -10.74 -6.12
N LEU A 78 -8.41 -10.00 -5.40
CA LEU A 78 -9.36 -9.05 -5.99
C LEU A 78 -8.62 -7.93 -6.76
N LEU A 79 -7.53 -7.45 -6.23
CA LEU A 79 -6.74 -6.40 -6.87
C LEU A 79 -6.13 -6.89 -8.18
N LEU A 80 -5.61 -8.11 -8.20
CA LEU A 80 -5.08 -8.75 -9.42
C LEU A 80 -6.15 -8.90 -10.50
N GLU A 81 -7.37 -9.27 -10.15
CA GLU A 81 -8.49 -9.38 -11.09
C GLU A 81 -8.80 -8.05 -11.79
N HIS A 82 -8.52 -6.93 -11.13
CA HIS A 82 -8.70 -5.58 -11.66
C HIS A 82 -7.40 -4.95 -12.19
N GLY A 83 -6.35 -5.76 -12.41
CA GLY A 83 -5.10 -5.30 -13.01
C GLY A 83 -4.20 -4.46 -12.09
N VAL A 84 -4.46 -4.49 -10.80
CA VAL A 84 -3.63 -3.81 -9.79
C VAL A 84 -2.78 -4.83 -9.04
N ASN A 85 -1.48 -4.60 -9.01
CA ASN A 85 -0.55 -5.44 -8.27
C ASN A 85 -0.54 -5.02 -6.80
N PRO A 86 -0.97 -5.89 -5.86
CA PRO A 86 -0.75 -5.63 -4.44
C PRO A 86 0.74 -5.76 -4.09
N PRO A 87 1.15 -5.33 -2.89
CA PRO A 87 2.52 -5.56 -2.44
C PRO A 87 2.90 -7.04 -2.57
N GLU A 88 4.09 -7.32 -3.08
CA GLU A 88 4.56 -8.70 -3.33
C GLU A 88 4.49 -9.56 -2.07
N VAL A 89 4.86 -9.00 -0.93
CA VAL A 89 4.79 -9.71 0.36
C VAL A 89 3.35 -10.11 0.73
N ALA A 90 2.36 -9.31 0.37
CA ALA A 90 0.96 -9.66 0.60
C ALA A 90 0.55 -10.89 -0.21
N LEU A 91 0.99 -10.99 -1.46
CA LEU A 91 0.76 -12.16 -2.31
C LEU A 91 1.48 -13.41 -1.80
N ILE A 92 2.75 -13.28 -1.42
CA ILE A 92 3.55 -14.40 -0.91
C ILE A 92 2.91 -15.01 0.34
N PHE A 93 2.36 -14.17 1.22
CA PHE A 93 1.77 -14.62 2.48
C PHE A 93 0.28 -14.94 2.41
N ASP A 94 -0.37 -14.78 1.26
CA ASP A 94 -1.82 -14.96 1.12
C ASP A 94 -2.28 -16.35 1.58
N GLN A 95 -1.58 -17.41 1.18
CA GLN A 95 -1.90 -18.76 1.61
C GLN A 95 -1.72 -18.97 3.11
N ALA A 96 -0.73 -18.33 3.72
CA ALA A 96 -0.49 -18.41 5.16
C ALA A 96 -1.60 -17.71 5.96
N VAL A 97 -2.13 -16.61 5.43
CA VAL A 97 -3.29 -15.91 6.01
C VAL A 97 -4.54 -16.77 5.87
N ALA A 98 -4.81 -17.31 4.68
CA ALA A 98 -5.94 -18.18 4.42
C ALA A 98 -5.95 -19.44 5.32
N ALA A 99 -4.79 -20.00 5.60
CA ALA A 99 -4.61 -21.14 6.50
C ALA A 99 -4.66 -20.78 8.00
N GLY A 100 -4.84 -19.50 8.34
CA GLY A 100 -4.89 -19.04 9.73
C GLY A 100 -3.52 -19.00 10.43
N HIS A 101 -2.45 -19.14 9.69
CA HIS A 101 -1.09 -19.09 10.26
C HIS A 101 -0.64 -17.68 10.61
N ILE A 102 -1.18 -16.69 9.94
CA ILE A 102 -0.96 -15.26 10.15
C ILE A 102 -2.31 -14.58 10.14
N GLN A 103 -2.51 -13.58 10.99
CA GLN A 103 -3.82 -12.93 11.13
C GLN A 103 -4.14 -11.95 10.00
N GLN A 104 -3.12 -11.31 9.44
CA GLN A 104 -3.29 -10.32 8.38
C GLN A 104 -2.10 -10.31 7.43
N HIS A 105 -2.32 -9.88 6.20
CA HIS A 105 -1.27 -9.78 5.20
C HIS A 105 -0.22 -8.76 5.61
N PRO A 106 1.08 -9.12 5.57
CA PRO A 106 2.13 -8.13 5.66
C PRO A 106 2.09 -7.25 4.40
N LEU A 107 2.31 -5.96 4.56
CA LEU A 107 2.33 -5.00 3.45
C LEU A 107 3.75 -4.50 3.14
N THR A 108 4.70 -4.76 4.03
CA THR A 108 6.12 -4.41 3.87
C THR A 108 6.99 -5.60 4.19
N VAL A 109 8.23 -5.57 3.70
CA VAL A 109 9.24 -6.60 4.03
C VAL A 109 9.48 -6.65 5.54
N GLY A 110 9.51 -5.51 6.22
CA GLY A 110 9.66 -5.45 7.67
C GLY A 110 8.53 -6.18 8.41
N GLU A 111 7.29 -5.98 8.01
CA GLU A 111 6.14 -6.71 8.58
C GLU A 111 6.21 -8.22 8.30
N ALA A 112 6.65 -8.61 7.10
CA ALA A 112 6.84 -10.01 6.74
C ALA A 112 7.90 -10.68 7.62
N VAL A 113 9.02 -10.02 7.86
CA VAL A 113 10.08 -10.51 8.76
C VAL A 113 9.56 -10.68 10.18
N GLU A 114 8.82 -9.71 10.72
CA GLU A 114 8.22 -9.81 12.06
C GLU A 114 7.21 -10.95 12.16
N ALA A 115 6.38 -11.15 11.12
CA ALA A 115 5.43 -12.25 11.06
C ALA A 115 6.14 -13.63 11.11
N LEU A 116 7.26 -13.78 10.41
CA LEU A 116 8.07 -15.01 10.45
C LEU A 116 8.74 -15.23 11.81
N LYS A 117 9.27 -14.18 12.43
CA LYS A 117 9.90 -14.27 13.76
C LYS A 117 8.88 -14.67 14.84
N SER A 118 7.68 -14.16 14.79
CA SER A 118 6.64 -14.49 15.77
C SER A 118 6.22 -15.96 15.73
N ARG A 119 6.32 -16.62 14.56
CA ARG A 119 6.07 -18.06 14.42
C ARG A 119 7.18 -18.94 14.99
N GLY A 120 8.42 -18.46 15.02
CA GLY A 120 9.57 -19.18 15.57
C GLY A 120 9.67 -19.14 17.10
N ARG A 121 8.82 -18.39 17.79
CA ARG A 121 8.79 -18.38 19.24
C ARG A 121 7.92 -19.53 19.76
N PRO A 122 8.49 -20.42 20.59
CA PRO A 122 7.66 -21.38 21.30
C PRO A 122 6.64 -20.63 22.15
N PRO A 123 5.44 -21.20 22.35
CA PRO A 123 4.44 -20.56 23.19
C PRO A 123 5.02 -20.30 24.57
N PRO A 124 4.68 -19.15 25.20
CA PRO A 124 5.13 -18.87 26.55
C PRO A 124 4.63 -19.98 27.48
N VAL A 125 5.54 -20.50 28.25
CA VAL A 125 5.25 -21.55 29.26
C VAL A 125 4.51 -20.93 30.43
#